data_402e433aace257352711ebec940b79a1
#
_entry.id   402e433aace257352711ebec940b79a1
#
_cell.length_a   1.000
_cell.length_b   1.000
_cell.length_c   1.000
_cell.angle_alpha   90.00
_cell.angle_beta   90.00
_cell.angle_gamma   90.00
#
_symmetry.space_group_name_H-M   'P 1'
#
loop_
_entity.id
_entity.type
_entity.pdbx_description
1 polymer ?
#
loop_
_entity_poly.entity_id
_entity_poly.type
_entity_poly.pdbx_seq_one_letter_code
_entity_poly.pdbx_strand_id
1 'polypeptide(L)'
;MTAPLSLSGLDLPRRNGELAFDAPWQSTVFALAAAVIEHAFGGDREPFRQQLIKAIAAEPGRPYWESWTAALEALVENLPERPAP
;
A
#
# COMPACT_ATOMS: atom_id res chain seq x y z
N MET A 1 20.32 0.12 -3.18
CA MET A 1 19.56 1.34 -3.19
C MET A 1 18.22 1.15 -2.52
N THR A 2 17.82 2.08 -1.74
CA THR A 2 16.58 1.99 -0.98
C THR A 2 15.41 2.44 -1.83
N ALA A 3 14.33 1.71 -1.77
CA ALA A 3 13.10 2.16 -2.40
C ALA A 3 12.70 3.48 -1.77
N PRO A 4 12.24 4.45 -2.58
CA PRO A 4 11.91 5.77 -2.04
C PRO A 4 10.84 5.72 -0.97
N LEU A 5 10.05 4.66 -0.96
CA LEU A 5 8.91 4.58 -0.06
C LEU A 5 9.13 3.69 1.12
N SER A 6 10.29 3.16 1.30
CA SER A 6 10.58 2.43 2.52
C SER A 6 9.45 1.51 2.99
N LEU A 7 8.87 0.77 2.05
CA LEU A 7 7.85 -0.22 2.39
C LEU A 7 8.49 -1.53 2.81
N SER A 8 9.61 -1.44 3.48
CA SER A 8 10.30 -2.61 4.01
C SER A 8 9.40 -3.31 5.01
N GLY A 9 9.41 -4.62 5.00
CA GLY A 9 8.50 -5.41 5.79
C GLY A 9 7.28 -5.88 5.03
N LEU A 10 7.03 -5.33 3.84
CA LEU A 10 6.02 -5.84 2.93
C LEU A 10 6.67 -6.73 1.91
N ASP A 11 6.01 -7.85 1.61
CA ASP A 11 6.52 -8.80 0.62
C ASP A 11 6.03 -8.36 -0.75
N LEU A 12 6.83 -7.52 -1.40
CA LEU A 12 6.46 -6.93 -2.68
C LEU A 12 6.94 -7.82 -3.83
N PRO A 13 6.12 -7.99 -4.88
CA PRO A 13 6.56 -8.74 -6.05
C PRO A 13 7.78 -8.09 -6.69
N ARG A 14 8.78 -8.91 -7.02
CA ARG A 14 10.01 -8.42 -7.61
C ARG A 14 10.43 -9.29 -8.77
N ARG A 15 11.11 -8.66 -9.72
CA ARG A 15 11.70 -9.34 -10.85
C ARG A 15 13.09 -8.74 -11.06
N ASN A 16 14.12 -9.58 -11.02
CA ASN A 16 15.51 -9.12 -11.13
C ASN A 16 15.84 -8.03 -10.10
N GLY A 17 15.29 -8.16 -8.87
CA GLY A 17 15.57 -7.22 -7.81
C GLY A 17 14.75 -5.95 -7.83
N GLU A 18 13.93 -5.77 -8.87
CA GLU A 18 13.11 -4.56 -8.99
C GLU A 18 11.64 -4.89 -8.78
N LEU A 19 10.87 -3.91 -8.35
CA LEU A 19 9.43 -4.10 -8.21
C LEU A 19 8.83 -4.50 -9.54
N ALA A 20 7.98 -5.53 -9.51
CA ALA A 20 7.35 -6.08 -10.71
C ALA A 20 5.88 -5.73 -10.74
N PHE A 21 5.44 -5.15 -11.85
CA PHE A 21 4.04 -4.86 -12.09
C PHE A 21 3.63 -5.53 -13.40
N ASP A 22 2.51 -6.25 -13.37
CA ASP A 22 2.03 -6.94 -14.57
C ASP A 22 1.12 -6.06 -15.41
N ALA A 23 0.61 -4.98 -14.83
CA ALA A 23 -0.28 -4.05 -15.53
C ALA A 23 -0.05 -2.64 -14.99
N PRO A 24 -0.31 -1.61 -15.82
CA PRO A 24 -0.07 -0.22 -15.38
C PRO A 24 -0.85 0.18 -14.14
N TRP A 25 -2.07 -0.34 -13.95
CA TRP A 25 -2.86 0.05 -12.79
C TRP A 25 -2.19 -0.36 -11.48
N GLN A 26 -1.35 -1.38 -11.51
CA GLN A 26 -0.68 -1.86 -10.30
C GLN A 26 0.35 -0.84 -9.82
N SER A 27 1.10 -0.24 -10.73
CA SER A 27 2.04 0.81 -10.34
C SER A 27 1.30 2.06 -9.87
N THR A 28 0.11 2.32 -10.42
CA THR A 28 -0.72 3.42 -9.97
C THR A 28 -1.18 3.20 -8.52
N VAL A 29 -1.63 2.00 -8.21
CA VAL A 29 -2.04 1.66 -6.84
C VAL A 29 -0.87 1.82 -5.88
N PHE A 30 0.31 1.36 -6.28
CA PHE A 30 1.50 1.51 -5.47
C PHE A 30 1.79 2.99 -5.19
N ALA A 31 1.75 3.80 -6.22
CA ALA A 31 2.03 5.24 -6.08
C ALA A 31 0.98 5.94 -5.22
N LEU A 32 -0.28 5.56 -5.37
CA LEU A 32 -1.35 6.15 -4.56
C LEU A 32 -1.21 5.78 -3.09
N ALA A 33 -0.90 4.51 -2.80
CA ALA A 33 -0.68 4.08 -1.44
C ALA A 33 0.48 4.86 -0.82
N ALA A 34 1.54 5.03 -1.58
CA ALA A 34 2.70 5.79 -1.14
C ALA A 34 2.35 7.24 -0.83
N ALA A 35 1.56 7.87 -1.69
CA ALA A 35 1.14 9.24 -1.50
C ALA A 35 0.28 9.40 -0.25
N VAL A 36 -0.64 8.47 -0.04
CA VAL A 36 -1.49 8.51 1.15
C VAL A 36 -0.66 8.33 2.42
N ILE A 37 0.26 7.38 2.41
CA ILE A 37 1.14 7.15 3.57
C ILE A 37 1.93 8.43 3.87
N GLU A 38 2.49 9.05 2.84
CA GLU A 38 3.33 10.24 3.02
C GLU A 38 2.51 11.43 3.51
N HIS A 39 1.36 11.66 2.89
CA HIS A 39 0.62 12.90 3.11
C HIS A 39 -0.38 12.82 4.26
N ALA A 40 -0.93 11.65 4.52
CA ALA A 40 -1.95 11.50 5.57
C ALA A 40 -1.40 10.90 6.85
N PHE A 41 -0.30 10.17 6.76
CA PHE A 41 0.26 9.45 7.91
C PHE A 41 1.72 9.81 8.20
N GLY A 42 2.21 10.88 7.58
CA GLY A 42 3.57 11.36 7.85
C GLY A 42 4.66 10.37 7.51
N GLY A 43 4.42 9.49 6.55
CA GLY A 43 5.38 8.48 6.15
C GLY A 43 5.31 7.19 6.96
N ASP A 44 4.38 7.10 7.91
CA ASP A 44 4.20 5.89 8.70
C ASP A 44 3.42 4.86 7.88
N ARG A 45 4.09 3.79 7.50
CA ARG A 45 3.47 2.75 6.66
C ARG A 45 2.65 1.74 7.45
N GLU A 46 2.72 1.77 8.76
CA GLU A 46 2.06 0.75 9.58
C GLU A 46 0.55 0.71 9.40
N PRO A 47 -0.17 1.86 9.33
CA PRO A 47 -1.61 1.79 9.09
C PRO A 47 -1.95 1.07 7.79
N PHE A 48 -1.21 1.31 6.72
CA PHE A 48 -1.43 0.62 5.45
C PHE A 48 -1.09 -0.86 5.57
N ARG A 49 0.02 -1.17 6.22
CA ARG A 49 0.45 -2.56 6.40
C ARG A 49 -0.63 -3.37 7.13
N GLN A 50 -1.24 -2.79 8.15
CA GLN A 50 -2.32 -3.45 8.88
C GLN A 50 -3.52 -3.71 7.99
N GLN A 51 -3.90 -2.75 7.16
CA GLN A 51 -5.01 -2.94 6.24
C GLN A 51 -4.69 -4.00 5.20
N LEU A 52 -3.46 -4.04 4.72
CA LEU A 52 -3.05 -5.03 3.75
C LEU A 52 -3.10 -6.44 4.34
N ILE A 53 -2.64 -6.60 5.57
CA ILE A 53 -2.71 -7.88 6.26
C ILE A 53 -4.17 -8.35 6.36
N LYS A 54 -5.06 -7.45 6.74
CA LYS A 54 -6.49 -7.77 6.83
C LYS A 54 -7.08 -8.13 5.48
N ALA A 55 -6.70 -7.41 4.44
CA ALA A 55 -7.22 -7.68 3.10
C ALA A 55 -6.78 -9.04 2.59
N ILE A 56 -5.52 -9.40 2.83
CA ILE A 56 -5.01 -10.70 2.40
C ILE A 56 -5.68 -11.81 3.22
N ALA A 57 -5.84 -11.61 4.51
CA ALA A 57 -6.48 -12.61 5.37
C ALA A 57 -7.94 -12.83 4.98
N ALA A 58 -8.63 -11.78 4.55
CA ALA A 58 -10.04 -11.89 4.18
C ALA A 58 -10.22 -12.69 2.89
N GLU A 59 -9.30 -12.59 1.94
CA GLU A 59 -9.35 -13.31 0.68
C GLU A 59 -7.97 -13.77 0.26
N PRO A 60 -7.47 -14.87 0.84
CA PRO A 60 -6.09 -15.30 0.55
C PRO A 60 -5.82 -15.64 -0.90
N GLY A 61 -6.87 -16.04 -1.65
CA GLY A 61 -6.72 -16.36 -3.06
C GLY A 61 -6.77 -15.16 -4.00
N ARG A 62 -7.00 -13.97 -3.47
CA ARG A 62 -7.08 -12.78 -4.30
C ARG A 62 -5.70 -12.40 -4.83
N PRO A 63 -5.60 -11.96 -6.10
CA PRO A 63 -4.32 -11.49 -6.60
C PRO A 63 -3.74 -10.39 -5.72
N TYR A 64 -2.44 -10.40 -5.57
CA TYR A 64 -1.75 -9.56 -4.58
C TYR A 64 -2.11 -8.07 -4.72
N TRP A 65 -2.04 -7.54 -5.95
CA TRP A 65 -2.28 -6.11 -6.14
C TRP A 65 -3.74 -5.72 -5.95
N GLU A 66 -4.66 -6.68 -6.07
CA GLU A 66 -6.05 -6.43 -5.72
C GLU A 66 -6.24 -6.29 -4.22
N SER A 67 -5.46 -7.04 -3.44
CA SER A 67 -5.44 -6.86 -2.00
C SER A 67 -4.91 -5.48 -1.63
N TRP A 68 -3.94 -4.97 -2.38
CA TRP A 68 -3.44 -3.62 -2.20
C TRP A 68 -4.54 -2.59 -2.45
N THR A 69 -5.34 -2.80 -3.50
CA THR A 69 -6.47 -1.91 -3.79
C THR A 69 -7.46 -1.91 -2.64
N ALA A 70 -7.81 -3.10 -2.14
CA ALA A 70 -8.74 -3.19 -1.02
C ALA A 70 -8.18 -2.52 0.23
N ALA A 71 -6.89 -2.71 0.50
CA ALA A 71 -6.24 -2.10 1.64
C ALA A 71 -6.23 -0.57 1.52
N LEU A 72 -5.95 -0.08 0.32
CA LEU A 72 -5.93 1.36 0.09
C LEU A 72 -7.31 1.97 0.27
N GLU A 73 -8.35 1.29 -0.23
CA GLU A 73 -9.72 1.76 -0.04
C GLU A 73 -10.07 1.84 1.46
N ALA A 74 -9.73 0.80 2.21
CA ALA A 74 -10.00 0.80 3.64
C ALA A 74 -9.22 1.90 4.35
N LEU A 75 -7.99 2.13 3.94
CA LEU A 75 -7.18 3.18 4.53
C LEU A 75 -7.76 4.56 4.28
N VAL A 76 -8.21 4.80 3.06
CA VAL A 76 -8.79 6.09 2.68
C VAL A 76 -10.10 6.35 3.43
N GLU A 77 -10.90 5.30 3.60
CA GLU A 77 -12.17 5.43 4.35
C GLU A 77 -11.93 5.71 5.83
N ASN A 78 -10.76 5.39 6.34
CA ASN A 78 -10.43 5.54 7.74
C ASN A 78 -9.29 6.53 7.96
N LEU A 79 -9.19 7.54 7.09
CA LEU A 79 -8.17 8.56 7.24
C LEU A 79 -8.33 9.28 8.57
N PRO A 80 -7.21 9.64 9.21
CA PRO A 80 -7.29 10.40 10.45
C PRO A 80 -7.96 11.73 10.20
N GLU A 81 -8.72 12.19 11.18
CA GLU A 81 -9.33 13.49 11.10
C GLU A 81 -8.25 14.55 11.06
N ARG A 82 -8.40 15.48 10.13
CA ARG A 82 -7.43 16.55 10.04
C ARG A 82 -7.67 17.54 11.15
N PRO A 83 -6.64 17.94 11.86
CA PRO A 83 -6.81 18.98 12.85
C PRO A 83 -7.29 20.25 12.16
N ALA A 84 -8.12 21.01 12.87
CA ALA A 84 -8.55 22.28 12.33
C ALA A 84 -7.34 23.17 12.10
N PRO A 85 -7.30 23.90 11.00
CA PRO A 85 -6.19 24.79 10.73
C PRO A 85 -6.06 25.89 11.79
#